data_82946ea82ad482953a5f3c528a6331e7
#
_entry.id   82946ea82ad482953a5f3c528a6331e7
#
_cell.length_a   1.000
_cell.length_b   1.000
_cell.length_c   1.000
_cell.angle_alpha   90.00
_cell.angle_beta   90.00
_cell.angle_gamma   90.00
#
_symmetry.space_group_name_H-M   'P 1'
#
loop_
_entity.id
_entity.type
_entity.pdbx_description
1 polymer ?
#
loop_
_entity_poly.entity_id
_entity_poly.type
_entity_poly.pdbx_seq_one_letter_code
_entity_poly.pdbx_strand_id
1 'polypeptide(L)'
;MTSESDLAKRLHDDAPPETSKTASPARALLAETVTINRTAQELYDFWRDPANLAGVMENIDAIEVIDRDRSRWTVKAPAGRTVGWESLITQDEPGRAITWQSGPDADVANSGRIEFKEAGARGTVVTATIAYDPPGGTIGQFIAKLFQREPRIQTRRDLRRFKQLMETGEIATAARTRKQLEEEQV
;
A
#
# COMPACT_ATOMS: atom_id res chain seq x y z
N MET A 1 -40.61 22.74 -16.41
CA MET A 1 -39.74 22.19 -17.47
C MET A 1 -38.33 22.16 -16.90
N THR A 2 -37.97 21.06 -16.30
CA THR A 2 -36.61 20.82 -15.77
C THR A 2 -35.78 20.32 -16.94
N SER A 3 -34.71 21.05 -17.27
CA SER A 3 -33.83 20.80 -18.40
C SER A 3 -33.10 19.47 -18.26
N GLU A 4 -32.93 18.70 -19.33
CA GLU A 4 -32.16 17.47 -19.43
C GLU A 4 -30.70 17.61 -18.93
N SER A 5 -30.18 18.81 -18.90
CA SER A 5 -28.86 19.14 -18.36
C SER A 5 -28.73 18.99 -16.82
N ASP A 6 -29.87 19.04 -16.08
CA ASP A 6 -29.87 18.89 -14.62
C ASP A 6 -29.94 17.43 -14.19
N LEU A 7 -30.45 16.51 -15.03
CA LEU A 7 -30.44 15.08 -14.75
C LEU A 7 -29.04 14.47 -14.99
N ALA A 8 -28.28 14.94 -15.96
CA ALA A 8 -26.93 14.47 -16.25
C ALA A 8 -25.92 14.81 -15.14
N LYS A 9 -26.20 15.85 -14.34
CA LYS A 9 -25.36 16.21 -13.17
C LYS A 9 -25.57 15.34 -11.94
N ARG A 10 -26.64 14.55 -11.88
CA ARG A 10 -26.96 13.68 -10.73
C ARG A 10 -26.50 12.23 -10.88
N LEU A 11 -25.92 11.87 -12.02
CA LEU A 11 -25.33 10.55 -12.27
C LEU A 11 -23.80 10.56 -12.12
N HIS A 12 -23.23 11.53 -11.43
CA HIS A 12 -21.83 11.46 -11.03
C HIS A 12 -21.75 10.57 -9.79
N ASP A 13 -21.21 9.40 -10.07
CA ASP A 13 -20.58 8.41 -9.22
C ASP A 13 -20.18 8.99 -7.86
N ASP A 14 -20.56 8.30 -6.78
CA ASP A 14 -20.14 8.55 -5.39
C ASP A 14 -18.64 8.33 -5.15
N ALA A 15 -17.80 8.51 -6.16
CA ALA A 15 -16.37 8.62 -5.99
C ALA A 15 -16.06 9.87 -5.17
N PRO A 16 -15.27 9.76 -4.08
CA PRO A 16 -14.91 10.92 -3.28
C PRO A 16 -14.30 12.00 -4.18
N PRO A 17 -14.72 13.28 -4.00
CA PRO A 17 -14.28 14.36 -4.87
C PRO A 17 -12.75 14.45 -4.85
N GLU A 18 -12.17 14.26 -6.02
CA GLU A 18 -10.82 14.62 -6.45
C GLU A 18 -9.84 15.12 -5.36
N THR A 19 -9.21 14.22 -4.65
CA THR A 19 -7.98 14.50 -3.91
C THR A 19 -6.77 14.67 -4.86
N SER A 20 -6.97 14.41 -6.15
CA SER A 20 -5.91 14.49 -7.17
C SER A 20 -5.54 15.90 -7.63
N LYS A 21 -6.33 16.93 -7.32
CA LYS A 21 -6.10 18.31 -7.83
C LYS A 21 -5.20 19.19 -6.95
N THR A 22 -4.84 18.76 -5.75
CA THR A 22 -3.98 19.53 -4.84
C THR A 22 -2.55 19.01 -4.74
N ALA A 23 -2.23 17.90 -5.40
CA ALA A 23 -0.85 17.42 -5.47
C ALA A 23 -0.03 18.30 -6.43
N SER A 24 1.10 18.82 -5.96
CA SER A 24 2.13 19.41 -6.85
C SER A 24 2.44 18.44 -7.99
N PRO A 25 2.73 18.91 -9.21
CA PRO A 25 2.97 18.04 -10.36
C PRO A 25 4.13 17.04 -10.21
N ALA A 26 4.94 17.17 -9.15
CA ALA A 26 6.02 16.26 -8.83
C ALA A 26 5.61 15.12 -7.85
N ARG A 27 4.48 15.21 -7.15
CA ARG A 27 4.09 14.27 -6.10
C ARG A 27 2.96 13.37 -6.57
N ALA A 28 3.23 12.07 -6.66
CA ALA A 28 2.20 11.09 -6.98
C ALA A 28 1.42 10.70 -5.71
N LEU A 29 0.10 10.72 -5.79
CA LEU A 29 -0.81 10.30 -4.71
C LEU A 29 -1.61 9.08 -5.16
N LEU A 30 -1.59 8.05 -4.33
CA LEU A 30 -2.34 6.80 -4.52
C LEU A 30 -3.29 6.60 -3.36
N ALA A 31 -4.51 6.18 -3.65
CA ALA A 31 -5.44 5.70 -2.65
C ALA A 31 -6.12 4.40 -3.15
N GLU A 32 -6.04 3.36 -2.34
CA GLU A 32 -6.69 2.06 -2.61
C GLU A 32 -7.40 1.57 -1.35
N THR A 33 -8.50 0.87 -1.56
CA THR A 33 -9.38 0.45 -0.47
C THR A 33 -9.76 -1.01 -0.62
N VAL A 34 -9.86 -1.73 0.52
CA VAL A 34 -10.35 -3.10 0.59
C VAL A 34 -11.21 -3.28 1.84
N THR A 35 -12.23 -4.13 1.76
CA THR A 35 -13.00 -4.55 2.94
C THR A 35 -12.51 -5.92 3.41
N ILE A 36 -12.17 -6.05 4.69
CA ILE A 36 -11.64 -7.27 5.31
C ILE A 36 -12.57 -7.68 6.46
N ASN A 37 -12.99 -8.94 6.48
CA ASN A 37 -13.86 -9.49 7.52
C ASN A 37 -13.07 -9.80 8.80
N ARG A 38 -12.56 -8.74 9.42
CA ARG A 38 -11.87 -8.71 10.73
C ARG A 38 -12.19 -7.39 11.41
N THR A 39 -11.92 -7.32 12.71
CA THR A 39 -12.08 -6.08 13.47
C THR A 39 -11.00 -5.06 13.09
N ALA A 40 -11.31 -3.78 13.27
CA ALA A 40 -10.35 -2.70 13.01
C ALA A 40 -9.10 -2.83 13.90
N GLN A 41 -9.27 -3.31 15.14
CA GLN A 41 -8.15 -3.51 16.06
C GLN A 41 -7.20 -4.62 15.59
N GLU A 42 -7.71 -5.79 15.17
CA GLU A 42 -6.87 -6.88 14.66
C GLU A 42 -6.05 -6.45 13.44
N LEU A 43 -6.67 -5.69 12.53
CA LEU A 43 -5.99 -5.21 11.32
C LEU A 43 -4.95 -4.13 11.65
N TYR A 44 -5.26 -3.25 12.59
CA TYR A 44 -4.34 -2.24 13.09
C TYR A 44 -3.13 -2.90 13.78
N ASP A 45 -3.35 -3.86 14.68
CA ASP A 45 -2.29 -4.54 15.43
C ASP A 45 -1.31 -5.25 14.47
N PHE A 46 -1.83 -5.89 13.43
CA PHE A 46 -1.01 -6.49 12.38
C PHE A 46 -0.16 -5.44 11.67
N TRP A 47 -0.76 -4.32 11.27
CA TRP A 47 -0.08 -3.29 10.50
C TRP A 47 0.90 -2.46 11.34
N ARG A 48 0.63 -2.36 12.64
CA ARG A 48 1.47 -1.62 13.59
C ARG A 48 2.85 -2.27 13.79
N ASP A 49 2.97 -3.54 13.54
CA ASP A 49 4.26 -4.24 13.50
C ASP A 49 4.77 -4.31 12.05
N PRO A 50 5.75 -3.46 11.66
CA PRO A 50 6.25 -3.43 10.29
C PRO A 50 6.85 -4.75 9.83
N ALA A 51 7.35 -5.61 10.75
CA ALA A 51 7.91 -6.91 10.41
C ALA A 51 6.87 -7.81 9.71
N ASN A 52 5.59 -7.69 10.05
CA ASN A 52 4.52 -8.44 9.42
C ASN A 52 4.32 -8.06 7.94
N LEU A 53 4.65 -6.82 7.57
CA LEU A 53 4.36 -6.28 6.25
C LEU A 53 5.28 -6.85 5.16
N ALA A 54 6.49 -7.30 5.51
CA ALA A 54 7.42 -7.95 4.58
C ALA A 54 6.82 -9.19 3.92
N GLY A 55 5.97 -9.94 4.65
CA GLY A 55 5.28 -11.12 4.12
C GLY A 55 4.12 -10.80 3.18
N VAL A 56 3.54 -9.61 3.33
CA VAL A 56 2.36 -9.17 2.57
C VAL A 56 2.76 -8.40 1.32
N MET A 57 3.75 -7.51 1.43
CA MET A 57 4.18 -6.62 0.35
C MET A 57 5.22 -7.30 -0.54
N GLU A 58 4.86 -7.52 -1.81
CA GLU A 58 5.64 -8.35 -2.74
C GLU A 58 7.00 -7.77 -3.10
N ASN A 59 7.12 -6.45 -3.15
CA ASN A 59 8.35 -5.76 -3.56
C ASN A 59 9.31 -5.46 -2.40
N ILE A 60 8.90 -5.73 -1.18
CA ILE A 60 9.76 -5.55 -0.01
C ILE A 60 10.78 -6.68 0.06
N ASP A 61 12.04 -6.32 0.19
CA ASP A 61 13.13 -7.28 0.41
C ASP A 61 13.34 -7.54 1.90
N ALA A 62 13.39 -6.46 2.69
CA ALA A 62 13.54 -6.52 4.13
C ALA A 62 12.92 -5.32 4.83
N ILE A 63 12.45 -5.54 6.05
CA ILE A 63 12.08 -4.48 7.00
C ILE A 63 12.84 -4.76 8.30
N GLU A 64 13.63 -3.79 8.74
CA GLU A 64 14.33 -3.81 10.02
C GLU A 64 13.64 -2.84 10.98
N VAL A 65 13.15 -3.35 12.09
CA VAL A 65 12.57 -2.51 13.14
C VAL A 65 13.70 -1.90 13.96
N ILE A 66 13.83 -0.57 13.93
CA ILE A 66 14.87 0.17 14.64
C ILE A 66 14.41 0.45 16.08
N ASP A 67 13.19 0.97 16.21
CA ASP A 67 12.53 1.19 17.51
C ASP A 67 11.00 1.16 17.34
N ARG A 68 10.28 1.62 18.38
CA ARG A 68 8.81 1.60 18.39
C ARG A 68 8.19 2.29 17.17
N ASP A 69 8.75 3.39 16.72
CA ASP A 69 8.14 4.26 15.70
C ASP A 69 8.98 4.36 14.43
N ARG A 70 10.19 3.75 14.41
CA ARG A 70 11.10 3.78 13.27
C ARG A 70 11.40 2.39 12.74
N SER A 71 11.41 2.28 11.43
CA SER A 71 11.79 1.06 10.70
C SER A 71 12.56 1.41 9.43
N ARG A 72 13.49 0.54 9.05
CA ARG A 72 14.25 0.66 7.80
C ARG A 72 13.69 -0.30 6.79
N TRP A 73 13.37 0.21 5.62
CA TRP A 73 12.77 -0.52 4.52
C TRP A 73 13.74 -0.66 3.38
N THR A 74 13.82 -1.86 2.83
CA THR A 74 14.62 -2.18 1.65
C THR A 74 13.71 -2.79 0.59
N VAL A 75 13.71 -2.22 -0.61
CA VAL A 75 12.87 -2.63 -1.73
C VAL A 75 13.75 -3.15 -2.86
N LYS A 76 13.33 -4.23 -3.47
CA LYS A 76 13.99 -4.82 -4.64
C LYS A 76 13.93 -3.87 -5.83
N ALA A 77 15.08 -3.67 -6.43
CA ALA A 77 15.28 -2.86 -7.62
C ALA A 77 15.83 -3.74 -8.77
N PRO A 78 15.63 -3.39 -10.07
CA PRO A 78 16.20 -4.13 -11.18
C PRO A 78 17.71 -4.20 -11.14
N ALA A 79 18.26 -5.20 -11.84
CA ALA A 79 19.68 -5.48 -11.89
C ALA A 79 20.30 -5.79 -10.52
N GLY A 80 19.51 -6.38 -9.60
CA GLY A 80 20.01 -6.78 -8.27
C GLY A 80 20.29 -5.59 -7.33
N ARG A 81 19.81 -4.39 -7.66
CA ARG A 81 19.93 -3.22 -6.78
C ARG A 81 18.81 -3.21 -5.75
N THR A 82 19.01 -2.43 -4.71
CA THR A 82 17.99 -2.11 -3.69
C THR A 82 17.85 -0.62 -3.55
N VAL A 83 16.65 -0.20 -3.11
CA VAL A 83 16.31 1.16 -2.76
C VAL A 83 15.83 1.13 -1.32
N GLY A 84 16.27 2.06 -0.49
CA GLY A 84 15.96 2.03 0.93
C GLY A 84 15.58 3.39 1.51
N TRP A 85 14.86 3.34 2.63
CA TRP A 85 14.53 4.50 3.44
C TRP A 85 14.27 4.10 4.88
N GLU A 86 14.43 5.04 5.80
CA GLU A 86 13.85 4.94 7.13
C GLU A 86 12.43 5.51 7.12
N SER A 87 11.51 4.79 7.71
CA SER A 87 10.11 5.21 7.91
C SER A 87 9.91 5.58 9.36
N LEU A 88 9.28 6.74 9.59
CA LEU A 88 8.91 7.24 10.91
C LEU A 88 7.39 7.32 11.01
N ILE A 89 6.80 6.69 12.01
CA ILE A 89 5.40 6.87 12.36
C ILE A 89 5.24 8.26 12.97
N THR A 90 4.40 9.08 12.35
CA THR A 90 4.15 10.47 12.77
C THR A 90 2.82 10.65 13.49
N GLN A 91 1.87 9.74 13.25
CA GLN A 91 0.61 9.66 13.98
C GLN A 91 0.23 8.20 14.17
N ASP A 92 -0.19 7.88 15.36
CA ASP A 92 -0.59 6.54 15.76
C ASP A 92 -1.92 6.61 16.52
N GLU A 93 -2.99 6.19 15.86
CA GLU A 93 -4.36 6.16 16.38
C GLU A 93 -4.80 4.70 16.51
N PRO A 94 -4.65 4.07 17.71
CA PRO A 94 -4.94 2.65 17.90
C PRO A 94 -6.31 2.23 17.36
N GLY A 95 -6.33 1.17 16.58
CA GLY A 95 -7.54 0.64 15.94
C GLY A 95 -8.16 1.53 14.84
N ARG A 96 -7.55 2.68 14.51
CA ARG A 96 -8.13 3.65 13.58
C ARG A 96 -7.21 4.02 12.43
N ALA A 97 -5.96 4.41 12.70
CA ALA A 97 -5.07 4.86 11.64
C ALA A 97 -3.61 4.89 12.08
N ILE A 98 -2.72 4.77 11.10
CA ILE A 98 -1.29 4.99 11.23
C ILE A 98 -0.85 5.91 10.09
N THR A 99 -0.10 6.96 10.43
CA THR A 99 0.51 7.87 9.45
C THR A 99 2.02 7.78 9.56
N TRP A 100 2.71 7.75 8.44
CA TRP A 100 4.16 7.68 8.38
C TRP A 100 4.75 8.62 7.34
N GLN A 101 6.04 8.88 7.49
CA GLN A 101 6.86 9.56 6.50
C GLN A 101 8.27 8.97 6.45
N SER A 102 8.92 9.08 5.31
CA SER A 102 10.33 8.73 5.18
C SER A 102 11.24 9.77 5.83
N GLY A 103 12.39 9.34 6.30
CA GLY A 103 13.46 10.21 6.76
C GLY A 103 14.07 11.06 5.64
N PRO A 104 14.92 12.05 6.00
CA PRO A 104 15.52 12.99 5.05
C PRO A 104 16.50 12.33 4.06
N ASP A 105 17.14 11.22 4.47
CA ASP A 105 18.12 10.48 3.67
C ASP A 105 17.50 9.36 2.83
N ALA A 106 16.18 9.40 2.62
CA ALA A 106 15.47 8.41 1.84
C ALA A 106 15.87 8.45 0.36
N ASP A 107 16.18 7.29 -0.24
CA ASP A 107 16.34 7.18 -1.70
C ASP A 107 15.06 7.61 -2.43
N VAL A 108 13.91 7.41 -1.80
CA VAL A 108 12.59 7.82 -2.27
C VAL A 108 11.83 8.47 -1.13
N ALA A 109 11.64 9.78 -1.21
CA ALA A 109 10.79 10.47 -0.26
C ALA A 109 9.33 9.99 -0.41
N ASN A 110 8.78 9.48 0.68
CA ASN A 110 7.42 8.98 0.72
C ASN A 110 6.73 9.32 2.03
N SER A 111 5.43 9.34 1.99
CA SER A 111 4.58 9.42 3.17
C SER A 111 3.27 8.70 2.90
N GLY A 112 2.57 8.32 3.95
CA GLY A 112 1.29 7.66 3.76
C GLY A 112 0.48 7.60 5.03
N ARG A 113 -0.75 7.12 4.86
CA ARG A 113 -1.71 6.87 5.92
C ARG A 113 -2.47 5.60 5.60
N ILE A 114 -2.63 4.74 6.58
CA ILE A 114 -3.57 3.63 6.53
C ILE A 114 -4.67 3.87 7.55
N GLU A 115 -5.91 3.65 7.14
CA GLU A 115 -7.09 3.87 7.96
C GLU A 115 -7.92 2.60 8.04
N PHE A 116 -8.49 2.35 9.21
CA PHE A 116 -9.32 1.20 9.54
C PHE A 116 -10.68 1.71 10.00
N LYS A 117 -11.70 1.56 9.15
CA LYS A 117 -13.07 2.02 9.44
C LYS A 117 -13.99 0.83 9.54
N GLU A 118 -14.63 0.66 10.68
CA GLU A 118 -15.63 -0.40 10.87
C GLU A 118 -16.77 -0.29 9.87
N ALA A 119 -17.19 -1.43 9.31
CA ALA A 119 -18.26 -1.58 8.32
C ALA A 119 -19.35 -2.55 8.79
N GLY A 120 -19.54 -2.66 10.10
CA GLY A 120 -20.53 -3.53 10.73
C GLY A 120 -20.28 -5.00 10.40
N ALA A 121 -21.31 -5.73 10.00
CA ALA A 121 -21.22 -7.16 9.69
C ALA A 121 -20.24 -7.52 8.55
N ARG A 122 -19.75 -6.54 7.77
CA ARG A 122 -18.77 -6.77 6.72
C ARG A 122 -17.32 -6.70 7.21
N GLY A 123 -17.10 -6.42 8.49
CA GLY A 123 -15.78 -6.23 9.07
C GLY A 123 -15.29 -4.79 8.95
N THR A 124 -14.13 -4.55 8.38
CA THR A 124 -13.45 -3.25 8.34
C THR A 124 -13.07 -2.84 6.93
N VAL A 125 -13.35 -1.60 6.58
CA VAL A 125 -12.83 -0.95 5.38
C VAL A 125 -11.42 -0.44 5.70
N VAL A 126 -10.43 -0.92 4.97
CA VAL A 126 -9.04 -0.51 5.04
C VAL A 126 -8.72 0.37 3.85
N THR A 127 -8.25 1.59 4.10
CA THR A 127 -7.83 2.53 3.05
C THR A 127 -6.37 2.88 3.22
N ALA A 128 -5.55 2.60 2.21
CA ALA A 128 -4.15 3.00 2.14
C ALA A 128 -4.01 4.19 1.21
N THR A 129 -3.48 5.30 1.72
CA THR A 129 -3.13 6.50 0.94
C THR A 129 -1.63 6.68 1.00
N ILE A 130 -0.97 6.72 -0.15
CA ILE A 130 0.49 6.81 -0.28
C ILE A 130 0.83 7.97 -1.19
N ALA A 131 1.73 8.81 -0.75
CA ALA A 131 2.32 9.88 -1.54
C ALA A 131 3.82 9.65 -1.64
N TYR A 132 4.39 9.82 -2.82
CA TYR A 132 5.83 9.70 -3.05
C TYR A 132 6.32 10.75 -4.03
N ASP A 133 7.56 11.18 -3.83
CA ASP A 133 8.27 12.10 -4.73
C ASP A 133 9.34 11.28 -5.46
N PRO A 134 9.20 11.07 -6.78
CA PRO A 134 10.20 10.34 -7.54
C PRO A 134 11.51 11.15 -7.56
N PRO A 135 12.64 10.56 -7.10
CA PRO A 135 13.92 11.24 -7.16
C PRO A 135 14.35 11.48 -8.61
N GLY A 136 15.19 12.48 -8.84
CA GLY A 136 15.78 12.72 -10.16
C GLY A 136 16.82 11.66 -10.58
N GLY A 137 17.27 11.74 -11.84
CA GLY A 137 18.36 10.89 -12.36
C GLY A 137 17.97 9.43 -12.62
N THR A 138 18.97 8.53 -12.62
CA THR A 138 18.79 7.10 -12.91
C THR A 138 17.92 6.39 -11.88
N ILE A 139 18.02 6.78 -10.61
CA ILE A 139 17.15 6.25 -9.54
C ILE A 139 15.71 6.68 -9.80
N GLY A 140 15.45 7.94 -10.17
CA GLY A 140 14.13 8.43 -10.52
C GLY A 140 13.53 7.76 -11.74
N GLN A 141 14.33 7.54 -12.79
CA GLN A 141 13.88 6.78 -13.95
C GLN A 141 13.53 5.34 -13.58
N PHE A 142 14.29 4.75 -12.66
CA PHE A 142 14.03 3.42 -12.16
C PHE A 142 12.76 3.38 -11.29
N ILE A 143 12.64 4.29 -10.33
CA ILE A 143 11.47 4.43 -9.47
C ILE A 143 10.24 4.74 -10.32
N ALA A 144 10.34 5.67 -11.28
CA ALA A 144 9.28 5.94 -12.24
C ALA A 144 8.89 4.66 -13.01
N LYS A 145 9.84 3.83 -13.41
CA LYS A 145 9.57 2.57 -14.12
C LYS A 145 8.98 1.48 -13.21
N LEU A 146 9.40 1.42 -11.95
CA LEU A 146 8.82 0.55 -10.93
C LEU A 146 7.38 0.97 -10.59
N PHE A 147 7.16 2.30 -10.49
CA PHE A 147 5.87 2.89 -10.16
C PHE A 147 5.04 3.30 -11.41
N GLN A 148 5.63 3.46 -12.61
CA GLN A 148 4.90 3.71 -13.87
C GLN A 148 4.21 2.46 -14.42
N ARG A 149 4.64 1.26 -14.03
CA ARG A 149 3.85 0.04 -14.25
C ARG A 149 2.76 -0.09 -13.20
N GLU A 150 1.92 0.96 -13.09
CA GLU A 150 0.69 0.99 -12.31
C GLU A 150 0.92 0.78 -10.80
N PRO A 151 1.38 1.81 -10.06
CA PRO A 151 1.51 1.78 -8.59
C PRO A 151 0.19 1.39 -7.91
N ARG A 152 -0.96 1.74 -8.51
CA ARG A 152 -2.29 1.33 -8.07
C ARG A 152 -2.46 -0.19 -8.05
N ILE A 153 -1.93 -0.88 -9.07
CA ILE A 153 -2.01 -2.35 -9.13
C ILE A 153 -1.21 -2.97 -8.00
N GLN A 154 -0.02 -2.46 -7.71
CA GLN A 154 0.80 -2.99 -6.62
C GLN A 154 0.13 -2.79 -5.26
N THR A 155 -0.27 -1.57 -4.91
CA THR A 155 -0.98 -1.29 -3.65
C THR A 155 -2.25 -2.12 -3.52
N ARG A 156 -3.00 -2.28 -4.61
CA ARG A 156 -4.19 -3.13 -4.64
C ARG A 156 -3.85 -4.61 -4.42
N ARG A 157 -2.76 -5.11 -4.99
CA ARG A 157 -2.30 -6.49 -4.78
C ARG A 157 -1.89 -6.70 -3.33
N ASP A 158 -1.11 -5.79 -2.76
CA ASP A 158 -0.67 -5.88 -1.38
C ASP A 158 -1.85 -5.84 -0.41
N LEU A 159 -2.83 -4.97 -0.62
CA LEU A 159 -4.07 -4.96 0.18
C LEU A 159 -4.91 -6.24 0.00
N ARG A 160 -4.94 -6.84 -1.18
CA ARG A 160 -5.61 -8.13 -1.40
C ARG A 160 -4.88 -9.29 -0.71
N ARG A 161 -3.54 -9.29 -0.73
CA ARG A 161 -2.73 -10.26 0.00
C ARG A 161 -2.93 -10.11 1.51
N PHE A 162 -2.96 -8.87 2.00
CA PHE A 162 -3.30 -8.57 3.38
C PHE A 162 -4.68 -9.10 3.75
N LYS A 163 -5.70 -8.79 2.95
CA LYS A 163 -7.06 -9.34 3.13
C LYS A 163 -7.04 -10.86 3.20
N GLN A 164 -6.41 -11.51 2.25
CA GLN A 164 -6.34 -12.96 2.20
C GLN A 164 -5.67 -13.53 3.46
N LEU A 165 -4.51 -13.01 3.84
CA LEU A 165 -3.81 -13.42 5.05
C LEU A 165 -4.69 -13.28 6.29
N MET A 166 -5.32 -12.12 6.47
CA MET A 166 -6.13 -11.85 7.64
C MET A 166 -7.39 -12.71 7.70
N GLU A 167 -8.02 -13.02 6.58
CA GLU A 167 -9.25 -13.81 6.53
C GLU A 167 -9.01 -15.32 6.57
N THR A 168 -7.94 -15.82 5.97
CA THR A 168 -7.68 -17.26 5.79
C THR A 168 -6.46 -17.79 6.54
N GLY A 169 -5.58 -16.89 7.02
CA GLY A 169 -4.29 -17.26 7.62
C GLY A 169 -3.19 -17.58 6.60
N GLU A 170 -3.47 -17.51 5.30
CA GLU A 170 -2.54 -17.88 4.24
C GLU A 170 -2.56 -16.85 3.10
N ILE A 171 -1.44 -16.72 2.39
CA ILE A 171 -1.36 -15.98 1.13
C ILE A 171 -1.18 -17.01 0.03
N ALA A 172 -2.19 -17.18 -0.85
CA ALA A 172 -2.06 -18.02 -2.02
C ALA A 172 -1.00 -17.47 -2.96
N THR A 173 0.06 -18.21 -3.17
CA THR A 173 1.07 -17.93 -4.18
C THR A 173 0.80 -18.82 -5.40
N ALA A 174 0.80 -18.24 -6.59
CA ALA A 174 0.76 -19.01 -7.84
C ALA A 174 2.10 -19.74 -8.12
N ALA A 175 3.06 -19.65 -7.20
CA ALA A 175 4.32 -20.33 -7.31
C ALA A 175 4.09 -21.83 -7.10
N ARG A 176 4.12 -22.60 -8.20
CA ARG A 176 4.29 -24.06 -8.13
C ARG A 176 5.59 -24.31 -7.36
N THR A 177 5.52 -25.11 -6.32
CA THR A 177 6.74 -25.50 -5.62
C THR A 177 7.63 -26.26 -6.60
N ARG A 178 8.96 -26.11 -6.47
CA ARG A 178 9.91 -26.85 -7.33
C ARG A 178 9.61 -28.34 -7.34
N LYS A 179 9.12 -28.88 -6.24
CA LYS A 179 8.68 -30.26 -6.08
C LYS A 179 7.50 -30.63 -6.99
N GLN A 180 6.49 -29.75 -7.15
CA GLN A 180 5.36 -29.98 -8.05
C GLN A 180 5.75 -29.92 -9.53
N LEU A 181 6.77 -29.11 -9.88
CA LEU A 181 7.32 -29.06 -11.24
C LEU A 181 8.14 -30.31 -11.57
N GLU A 182 8.83 -30.90 -10.59
CA GLU A 182 9.59 -32.14 -10.74
C GLU A 182 8.66 -33.37 -10.86
N GLU A 183 7.54 -33.37 -10.16
CA GLU A 183 6.52 -34.46 -10.21
C GLU A 183 5.74 -34.49 -11.52
N GLU A 184 5.58 -33.36 -12.23
CA GLU A 184 4.89 -33.31 -13.55
C GLU A 184 5.83 -33.68 -14.71
N GLN A 185 7.14 -33.86 -14.52
CA GLN A 185 8.12 -34.20 -15.54
C GLN A 185 8.49 -35.70 -15.53
N VAL A 186 7.82 -36.52 -14.73
CA VAL A 186 7.92 -37.97 -14.67
C VAL A 186 6.65 -38.58 -15.23
#